data_bc83f3cea194216b323b826dc32a3a13
#
_entry.id   bc83f3cea194216b323b826dc32a3a13
#
_cell.length_a   1.000
_cell.length_b   1.000
_cell.length_c   1.000
_cell.angle_alpha   90.00
_cell.angle_beta   90.00
_cell.angle_gamma   90.00
#
_symmetry.space_group_name_H-M   'P 1'
#
loop_
_entity.id
_entity.type
_entity.pdbx_description
1 polymer ?
#
loop_
_entity_poly.entity_id
_entity_poly.type
_entity_poly.pdbx_seq_one_letter_code
_entity_poly.pdbx_strand_id
1 'polypeptide(L)'
;MCFARTPQSRFRGVLFAVLSVAFALPLAAQHLTSSPLYTPIATGSSLEATAEPPIPRPNTKHCEVTLLNNQAFADFNNKNFNFTPPADCRGPWSKVILTADFSIQAGVQFDRTGQIFLGNVNIFFGSTAEPLHNQEDTWHVERDLTDYTTLFKTPQTGFASLGNIVGADGLTSTIFGTFKLEFFEADFGNPAPQTADVVTPIQNAGNSAFQINSTTPVVTQTVTFPRNTERAYMDVVAQSQNVEEQWFNCVPTSIAAELNACQNTAFREVEVSVDGKPAGVAPVYPWIFTGGVDPGLWVPIPGVQTLNFVPYRVDLTPFAGVLDDGQPHAVGVSVFNAFNFFSVTAQLLLFEDHQRQSLSGQLTSDTLTAPDPTVTNTVNLNSSGIGSGQTTVTNSHNFMIDGFVNTSHGRVDTKVEQQVNFNSVGTINSTATQFSQNDVQTSTVHAKTTTQEGPVFTTTETNFSYPISINFAETTQSNGNITQATTIDQKFQKDETQTLGGIPVFHSSVSNEVNPTDNALFVLTPNGFQLGQNSGQSSTQNFVFQDSLGHCYSRKLAASNNVLNTVTDGAACEKHRF
;
A
#
# COMPACT_ATOMS: atom_id res chain seq x y z
N MET A 1 16.72 32.37 71.77
CA MET A 1 16.73 30.98 71.21
C MET A 1 16.13 31.05 69.84
N CYS A 2 16.99 31.01 68.85
CA CYS A 2 16.59 31.00 67.41
C CYS A 2 16.20 29.60 66.98
N PHE A 3 15.03 29.44 66.34
CA PHE A 3 14.70 28.25 65.54
C PHE A 3 14.69 28.64 64.05
N ALA A 4 15.62 28.07 63.35
CA ALA A 4 15.71 28.12 61.88
C ALA A 4 14.58 27.33 61.24
N ARG A 5 13.85 27.94 60.29
CA ARG A 5 12.93 27.25 59.36
C ARG A 5 13.68 26.89 58.08
N THR A 6 13.72 25.60 57.78
CA THR A 6 14.16 25.06 56.50
C THR A 6 13.08 25.23 55.44
N PRO A 7 13.39 25.53 54.16
CA PRO A 7 12.43 25.57 53.08
C PRO A 7 12.32 24.17 52.42
N GLN A 8 11.22 23.48 52.68
CA GLN A 8 10.80 22.34 51.85
C GLN A 8 9.54 22.75 51.10
N SER A 9 9.60 22.79 49.78
CA SER A 9 8.54 22.49 48.81
C SER A 9 8.69 23.28 47.51
N ARG A 10 9.54 22.83 46.62
CA ARG A 10 9.48 23.23 45.20
C ARG A 10 9.81 22.08 44.21
N PHE A 11 9.80 20.81 44.63
CA PHE A 11 10.16 19.69 43.74
C PHE A 11 9.03 18.72 43.45
N ARG A 12 7.78 18.97 43.88
CA ARG A 12 6.64 18.05 43.62
C ARG A 12 5.79 18.41 42.41
N GLY A 13 5.97 19.55 41.79
CA GLY A 13 5.15 19.98 40.66
C GLY A 13 5.64 19.49 39.28
N VAL A 14 6.94 19.18 39.15
CA VAL A 14 7.52 18.84 37.86
C VAL A 14 7.38 17.33 37.51
N LEU A 15 7.28 16.49 38.53
CA LEU A 15 7.17 15.03 38.30
C LEU A 15 5.76 14.57 37.84
N PHE A 16 4.71 15.34 38.13
CA PHE A 16 3.34 15.00 37.70
C PHE A 16 3.04 15.47 36.28
N ALA A 17 3.71 16.50 35.76
CA ALA A 17 3.54 16.95 34.39
C ALA A 17 4.22 16.03 33.37
N VAL A 18 5.29 15.35 33.77
CA VAL A 18 6.01 14.39 32.87
C VAL A 18 5.26 13.06 32.73
N LEU A 19 4.46 12.64 33.74
CA LEU A 19 3.70 11.38 33.65
C LEU A 19 2.42 11.51 32.82
N SER A 20 1.85 12.70 32.69
CA SER A 20 0.65 12.90 31.85
C SER A 20 0.98 13.08 30.36
N VAL A 21 2.19 13.47 30.03
CA VAL A 21 2.63 13.62 28.63
C VAL A 21 2.99 12.28 27.98
N ALA A 22 3.26 11.24 28.75
CA ALA A 22 3.56 9.91 28.23
C ALA A 22 2.35 9.19 27.59
N PHE A 23 1.13 9.71 27.74
CA PHE A 23 -0.10 9.15 27.15
C PHE A 23 -0.60 9.89 25.90
N ALA A 24 0.03 10.98 25.52
CA ALA A 24 -0.36 11.76 24.34
C ALA A 24 0.64 11.63 23.17
N LEU A 25 1.33 10.49 23.05
CA LEU A 25 2.04 10.18 21.81
C LEU A 25 1.01 9.91 20.74
N PRO A 26 0.96 10.69 19.65
CA PRO A 26 0.00 10.47 18.59
C PRO A 26 0.19 9.08 17.99
N LEU A 27 -0.90 8.55 17.52
CA LEU A 27 -1.01 7.31 16.73
C LEU A 27 -0.15 7.33 15.49
N ALA A 28 1.10 7.23 15.64
CA ALA A 28 1.92 6.91 14.51
C ALA A 28 2.35 5.47 14.66
N ALA A 29 2.11 4.70 13.65
CA ALA A 29 2.51 3.32 13.47
C ALA A 29 2.45 2.46 14.74
N GLN A 30 1.66 1.43 14.73
CA GLN A 30 1.69 0.42 15.79
C GLN A 30 3.10 -0.15 15.86
N HIS A 31 3.84 0.24 16.91
CA HIS A 31 5.16 -0.32 17.12
C HIS A 31 5.04 -1.84 17.28
N LEU A 32 5.94 -2.56 16.64
CA LEU A 32 5.98 -3.99 16.86
C LEU A 32 6.29 -4.25 18.35
N THR A 33 5.56 -5.16 18.95
CA THR A 33 5.78 -5.60 20.33
C THR A 33 6.89 -6.64 20.45
N SER A 34 7.31 -7.20 19.31
CA SER A 34 8.38 -8.20 19.18
C SER A 34 8.92 -8.21 17.75
N SER A 35 10.13 -8.73 17.56
CA SER A 35 10.62 -9.02 16.21
C SER A 35 9.72 -10.03 15.52
N PRO A 36 9.42 -9.86 14.20
CA PRO A 36 8.71 -10.89 13.45
C PRO A 36 9.42 -12.23 13.50
N LEU A 37 8.63 -13.29 13.47
CA LEU A 37 9.16 -14.66 13.48
C LEU A 37 9.51 -15.11 12.07
N TYR A 38 10.55 -15.95 11.96
CA TYR A 38 10.88 -16.61 10.70
C TYR A 38 9.99 -17.84 10.51
N THR A 39 9.07 -17.76 9.53
CA THR A 39 8.29 -18.94 9.11
C THR A 39 9.12 -19.79 8.17
N PRO A 40 9.09 -21.14 8.31
CA PRO A 40 9.79 -22.02 7.39
C PRO A 40 9.25 -21.88 5.96
N ILE A 41 10.15 -21.73 4.98
CA ILE A 41 9.84 -21.76 3.55
C ILE A 41 10.63 -22.93 2.94
N ALA A 42 9.93 -23.81 2.21
CA ALA A 42 10.56 -24.96 1.58
C ALA A 42 11.33 -24.55 0.32
N THR A 43 12.60 -24.95 0.22
CA THR A 43 13.36 -24.86 -1.03
C THR A 43 13.07 -26.04 -1.96
N GLY A 44 13.36 -25.90 -3.25
CA GLY A 44 13.06 -26.92 -4.26
C GLY A 44 11.60 -26.89 -4.72
N SER A 45 10.86 -25.80 -4.43
CA SER A 45 9.45 -25.61 -4.77
C SER A 45 9.29 -24.42 -5.72
N SER A 46 8.26 -24.49 -6.55
CA SER A 46 7.76 -23.38 -7.38
C SER A 46 6.52 -22.71 -6.79
N LEU A 47 6.11 -23.08 -5.56
CA LEU A 47 5.02 -22.41 -4.86
C LEU A 47 5.43 -20.99 -4.49
N GLU A 48 4.46 -20.08 -4.50
CA GLU A 48 4.67 -18.68 -4.16
C GLU A 48 5.38 -18.52 -2.81
N ALA A 49 6.42 -17.69 -2.80
CA ALA A 49 7.23 -17.43 -1.62
C ALA A 49 7.58 -15.95 -1.50
N THR A 50 7.41 -15.39 -0.31
CA THR A 50 7.79 -14.01 0.00
C THR A 50 8.78 -13.94 1.16
N ALA A 51 9.71 -12.99 1.07
CA ALA A 51 10.60 -12.63 2.17
C ALA A 51 9.92 -11.75 3.24
N GLU A 52 8.72 -11.26 2.96
CA GLU A 52 7.97 -10.41 3.91
C GLU A 52 7.64 -11.19 5.19
N PRO A 53 7.77 -10.55 6.37
CA PRO A 53 7.50 -11.21 7.64
C PRO A 53 5.99 -11.38 7.87
N PRO A 54 5.61 -12.40 8.65
CA PRO A 54 4.27 -12.43 9.22
C PRO A 54 4.09 -11.30 10.24
N ILE A 55 2.85 -10.90 10.44
CA ILE A 55 2.52 -9.88 11.45
C ILE A 55 2.77 -10.46 12.85
N PRO A 56 3.55 -9.78 13.72
CA PRO A 56 3.78 -10.25 15.08
C PRO A 56 2.48 -10.37 15.89
N ARG A 57 2.32 -11.49 16.57
CA ARG A 57 1.16 -11.83 17.39
C ARG A 57 1.49 -11.68 18.86
N PRO A 58 0.72 -10.89 19.65
CA PRO A 58 0.88 -10.82 21.09
C PRO A 58 0.60 -12.19 21.73
N ASN A 59 1.33 -12.53 22.79
CA ASN A 59 1.06 -13.75 23.55
C ASN A 59 -0.07 -13.51 24.57
N THR A 60 -1.28 -13.27 24.07
CA THR A 60 -2.49 -13.04 24.87
C THR A 60 -3.58 -14.03 24.45
N LYS A 61 -4.69 -14.03 25.17
CA LYS A 61 -5.86 -14.82 24.75
C LYS A 61 -6.30 -14.35 23.36
N HIS A 62 -6.46 -15.30 22.44
CA HIS A 62 -6.89 -15.01 21.07
C HIS A 62 -8.09 -15.86 20.65
N CYS A 63 -8.80 -15.37 19.66
CA CYS A 63 -9.92 -16.04 19.01
C CYS A 63 -9.84 -15.83 17.50
N GLU A 64 -10.43 -16.75 16.75
CA GLU A 64 -10.57 -16.66 15.30
C GLU A 64 -12.04 -16.58 14.89
N VAL A 65 -12.31 -15.80 13.84
CA VAL A 65 -13.59 -15.79 13.13
C VAL A 65 -13.34 -16.08 11.67
N THR A 66 -13.85 -17.19 11.18
CA THR A 66 -13.77 -17.52 9.74
C THR A 66 -14.84 -16.74 8.99
N LEU A 67 -14.42 -15.97 7.99
CA LEU A 67 -15.28 -15.21 7.08
C LEU A 67 -15.74 -16.08 5.90
N LEU A 68 -14.80 -16.73 5.25
CA LEU A 68 -15.03 -17.71 4.17
C LEU A 68 -14.09 -18.90 4.37
N ASN A 69 -14.54 -20.10 4.05
CA ASN A 69 -13.76 -21.31 4.19
C ASN A 69 -13.72 -22.09 2.86
N ASN A 70 -12.54 -22.22 2.29
CA ASN A 70 -12.28 -22.90 1.02
C ASN A 70 -13.30 -22.50 -0.07
N GLN A 71 -13.57 -21.19 -0.16
CA GLN A 71 -14.54 -20.64 -1.08
C GLN A 71 -13.98 -20.65 -2.50
N ALA A 72 -14.71 -21.28 -3.42
CA ALA A 72 -14.36 -21.27 -4.85
C ALA A 72 -14.71 -19.94 -5.51
N PHE A 73 -13.76 -19.43 -6.29
CA PHE A 73 -13.92 -18.30 -7.20
C PHE A 73 -13.73 -18.81 -8.63
N ALA A 74 -14.83 -18.91 -9.37
CA ALA A 74 -14.90 -19.42 -10.73
C ALA A 74 -15.83 -18.59 -11.62
N ASP A 75 -16.27 -17.43 -11.12
CA ASP A 75 -17.16 -16.48 -11.79
C ASP A 75 -16.86 -15.06 -11.30
N PHE A 76 -17.58 -14.06 -11.81
CA PHE A 76 -17.47 -12.66 -11.36
C PHE A 76 -18.37 -12.30 -10.17
N ASN A 77 -19.07 -13.26 -9.56
CA ASN A 77 -20.00 -12.95 -8.48
C ASN A 77 -19.27 -12.78 -7.15
N ASN A 78 -19.61 -11.75 -6.42
CA ASN A 78 -19.15 -11.57 -5.05
C ASN A 78 -19.57 -12.74 -4.16
N LYS A 79 -18.67 -13.17 -3.29
CA LYS A 79 -18.93 -14.21 -2.29
C LYS A 79 -19.25 -13.54 -0.95
N ASN A 80 -20.53 -13.49 -0.63
CA ASN A 80 -21.02 -12.79 0.57
C ASN A 80 -20.81 -13.62 1.85
N PHE A 81 -20.57 -12.94 2.96
CA PHE A 81 -20.47 -13.52 4.30
C PHE A 81 -21.08 -12.59 5.37
N ASN A 82 -21.32 -13.15 6.55
CA ASN A 82 -21.71 -12.39 7.71
C ASN A 82 -20.62 -12.51 8.77
N PHE A 83 -20.24 -11.41 9.35
CA PHE A 83 -19.34 -11.33 10.49
C PHE A 83 -20.16 -11.11 11.77
N THR A 84 -19.79 -11.82 12.82
CA THR A 84 -20.30 -11.59 14.18
C THR A 84 -19.10 -11.53 15.13
N PRO A 85 -19.00 -10.52 16.00
CA PRO A 85 -17.91 -10.41 16.96
C PRO A 85 -17.78 -11.68 17.81
N PRO A 86 -16.56 -12.16 18.10
CA PRO A 86 -16.36 -13.38 18.86
C PRO A 86 -16.87 -13.22 20.30
N ALA A 87 -17.77 -14.09 20.74
CA ALA A 87 -18.42 -14.02 22.06
C ALA A 87 -17.43 -14.20 23.23
N ASP A 88 -16.39 -15.02 23.00
CA ASP A 88 -15.38 -15.37 24.00
C ASP A 88 -14.18 -14.41 24.03
N CYS A 89 -14.13 -13.42 23.14
CA CYS A 89 -13.02 -12.48 22.94
C CYS A 89 -13.58 -11.09 22.60
N ARG A 90 -14.25 -10.47 23.56
CA ARG A 90 -15.04 -9.24 23.30
C ARG A 90 -14.23 -7.96 23.20
N GLY A 91 -12.91 -8.03 23.40
CA GLY A 91 -12.04 -6.86 23.48
C GLY A 91 -12.05 -6.18 24.87
N PRO A 92 -11.28 -5.10 25.08
CA PRO A 92 -10.50 -4.46 24.03
C PRO A 92 -9.42 -5.37 23.45
N TRP A 93 -9.08 -5.17 22.16
CA TRP A 93 -8.06 -5.97 21.48
C TRP A 93 -6.76 -5.20 21.33
N SER A 94 -5.65 -5.86 21.63
CA SER A 94 -4.29 -5.34 21.38
C SER A 94 -3.89 -5.48 19.91
N LYS A 95 -4.47 -6.47 19.19
CA LYS A 95 -4.19 -6.74 17.79
C LYS A 95 -5.41 -7.38 17.12
N VAL A 96 -5.66 -7.01 15.86
CA VAL A 96 -6.59 -7.68 14.95
C VAL A 96 -5.88 -7.94 13.64
N ILE A 97 -5.85 -9.19 13.19
CA ILE A 97 -5.15 -9.60 11.97
C ILE A 97 -6.15 -10.30 11.03
N LEU A 98 -6.15 -9.89 9.77
CA LEU A 98 -6.75 -10.68 8.70
C LEU A 98 -5.69 -11.66 8.19
N THR A 99 -6.05 -12.94 8.09
CA THR A 99 -5.30 -13.95 7.34
C THR A 99 -6.10 -14.39 6.13
N ALA A 100 -5.45 -14.48 4.99
CA ALA A 100 -6.04 -14.91 3.74
C ALA A 100 -5.14 -15.99 3.10
N ASP A 101 -5.62 -17.23 3.13
CA ASP A 101 -5.00 -18.37 2.48
C ASP A 101 -5.68 -18.62 1.14
N PHE A 102 -4.90 -18.62 0.09
CA PHE A 102 -5.37 -18.86 -1.26
C PHE A 102 -4.72 -20.10 -1.85
N SER A 103 -5.43 -20.74 -2.78
CA SER A 103 -4.87 -21.75 -3.67
C SER A 103 -5.47 -21.62 -5.06
N ILE A 104 -4.71 -22.02 -6.06
CA ILE A 104 -5.14 -22.09 -7.46
C ILE A 104 -4.80 -23.45 -8.04
N GLN A 105 -5.76 -24.07 -8.73
CA GLN A 105 -5.58 -25.36 -9.37
C GLN A 105 -4.63 -25.26 -10.56
N ALA A 106 -3.94 -26.37 -10.87
CA ALA A 106 -3.19 -26.50 -12.12
C ALA A 106 -4.10 -26.25 -13.33
N GLY A 107 -3.59 -25.56 -14.34
CA GLY A 107 -4.32 -25.20 -15.54
C GLY A 107 -3.96 -23.81 -16.05
N VAL A 108 -4.78 -23.30 -16.97
CA VAL A 108 -4.61 -21.97 -17.55
C VAL A 108 -5.44 -20.97 -16.73
N GLN A 109 -4.80 -19.97 -16.19
CA GLN A 109 -5.41 -18.81 -15.56
C GLN A 109 -4.43 -17.65 -15.60
N PHE A 110 -4.97 -16.43 -15.60
CA PHE A 110 -4.22 -15.19 -15.44
C PHE A 110 -4.34 -14.70 -14.00
N ASP A 111 -3.45 -13.81 -13.60
CA ASP A 111 -3.58 -13.06 -12.36
C ASP A 111 -4.92 -12.31 -12.32
N ARG A 112 -5.45 -12.16 -11.13
CA ARG A 112 -6.73 -11.48 -10.85
C ARG A 112 -6.57 -10.52 -9.70
N THR A 113 -7.44 -9.53 -9.67
CA THR A 113 -7.55 -8.65 -8.51
C THR A 113 -8.49 -9.27 -7.48
N GLY A 114 -8.03 -9.38 -6.23
CA GLY A 114 -8.80 -9.85 -5.09
C GLY A 114 -9.06 -8.73 -4.10
N GLN A 115 -10.29 -8.63 -3.58
CA GLN A 115 -10.70 -7.63 -2.59
C GLN A 115 -11.62 -8.27 -1.55
N ILE A 116 -11.50 -7.83 -0.29
CA ILE A 116 -12.41 -8.22 0.80
C ILE A 116 -12.95 -6.95 1.43
N PHE A 117 -14.27 -6.88 1.59
CA PHE A 117 -14.98 -5.77 2.21
C PHE A 117 -15.75 -6.24 3.42
N LEU A 118 -15.74 -5.46 4.50
CA LEU A 118 -16.56 -5.65 5.69
C LEU A 118 -17.24 -4.32 6.05
N GLY A 119 -18.56 -4.31 6.18
CA GLY A 119 -19.30 -3.06 6.38
C GLY A 119 -19.03 -2.03 5.28
N ASN A 120 -18.75 -2.49 4.05
CA ASN A 120 -18.33 -1.70 2.89
C ASN A 120 -16.91 -1.08 2.98
N VAL A 121 -16.19 -1.27 4.08
CA VAL A 121 -14.78 -0.88 4.21
C VAL A 121 -13.90 -1.94 3.59
N ASN A 122 -12.94 -1.54 2.77
CA ASN A 122 -11.95 -2.46 2.21
C ASN A 122 -10.96 -2.89 3.31
N ILE A 123 -10.91 -4.19 3.60
CA ILE A 123 -10.00 -4.79 4.56
C ILE A 123 -8.87 -5.59 3.92
N PHE A 124 -8.96 -5.86 2.62
CA PHE A 124 -7.90 -6.48 1.81
C PHE A 124 -8.04 -6.06 0.35
N PHE A 125 -6.90 -5.81 -0.29
CA PHE A 125 -6.78 -5.58 -1.71
C PHE A 125 -5.42 -6.12 -2.19
N GLY A 126 -5.40 -6.97 -3.19
CA GLY A 126 -4.19 -7.57 -3.75
C GLY A 126 -4.43 -8.22 -5.11
N SER A 127 -3.35 -8.64 -5.76
CA SER A 127 -3.39 -9.52 -6.93
C SER A 127 -3.36 -10.99 -6.48
N THR A 128 -3.64 -11.92 -7.38
CA THR A 128 -3.49 -13.36 -7.16
C THR A 128 -2.20 -13.85 -7.81
N ALA A 129 -1.71 -15.02 -7.38
CA ALA A 129 -0.67 -15.72 -8.12
C ALA A 129 -1.20 -16.18 -9.50
N GLU A 130 -0.30 -16.25 -10.49
CA GLU A 130 -0.55 -16.90 -11.78
C GLU A 130 0.12 -18.27 -11.77
N PRO A 131 -0.64 -19.39 -11.96
CA PRO A 131 -0.08 -20.72 -11.80
C PRO A 131 0.80 -21.11 -12.97
N LEU A 132 1.81 -21.91 -12.71
CA LEU A 132 2.40 -22.74 -13.75
C LEU A 132 1.35 -23.76 -14.20
N HIS A 133 1.07 -23.86 -15.49
CA HIS A 133 -0.06 -24.62 -16.05
C HIS A 133 -0.14 -26.10 -15.60
N ASN A 134 0.96 -26.68 -15.16
CA ASN A 134 1.10 -28.09 -14.81
C ASN A 134 1.08 -28.39 -13.31
N GLN A 135 0.93 -27.38 -12.44
CA GLN A 135 0.91 -27.55 -10.99
C GLN A 135 -0.06 -26.59 -10.32
N GLU A 136 -0.45 -26.93 -9.10
CA GLU A 136 -1.18 -26.04 -8.19
C GLU A 136 -0.23 -25.03 -7.57
N ASP A 137 -0.78 -23.88 -7.15
CA ASP A 137 -0.05 -22.90 -6.38
C ASP A 137 -0.84 -22.48 -5.14
N THR A 138 -0.12 -21.97 -4.12
CA THR A 138 -0.71 -21.51 -2.86
C THR A 138 0.06 -20.32 -2.33
N TRP A 139 -0.66 -19.34 -1.80
CA TRP A 139 -0.05 -18.19 -1.14
C TRP A 139 -0.85 -17.78 0.10
N HIS A 140 -0.14 -17.13 1.02
CA HIS A 140 -0.66 -16.64 2.28
C HIS A 140 -0.44 -15.13 2.39
N VAL A 141 -1.45 -14.41 2.86
CA VAL A 141 -1.41 -12.96 3.06
C VAL A 141 -1.90 -12.63 4.46
N GLU A 142 -1.21 -11.72 5.13
CA GLU A 142 -1.64 -11.16 6.41
C GLU A 142 -1.80 -9.64 6.32
N ARG A 143 -2.81 -9.10 7.01
CA ARG A 143 -3.01 -7.67 7.13
C ARG A 143 -3.34 -7.26 8.56
N ASP A 144 -2.58 -6.28 9.08
CA ASP A 144 -2.89 -5.67 10.37
C ASP A 144 -4.10 -4.75 10.22
N LEU A 145 -5.18 -5.10 10.88
CA LEU A 145 -6.43 -4.36 10.89
C LEU A 145 -6.74 -3.73 12.25
N THR A 146 -5.74 -3.61 13.11
CA THR A 146 -5.93 -3.09 14.48
C THR A 146 -6.51 -1.68 14.47
N ASP A 147 -6.10 -0.80 13.56
CA ASP A 147 -6.66 0.56 13.41
C ASP A 147 -8.15 0.56 13.02
N TYR A 148 -8.62 -0.55 12.44
CA TYR A 148 -10.01 -0.75 12.01
C TYR A 148 -10.87 -1.43 13.08
N THR A 149 -10.40 -1.54 14.33
CA THR A 149 -11.03 -2.24 15.45
C THR A 149 -12.52 -1.92 15.62
N THR A 150 -12.93 -0.68 15.33
CA THR A 150 -14.35 -0.27 15.47
C THR A 150 -15.30 -1.07 14.57
N LEU A 151 -14.85 -1.54 13.40
CA LEU A 151 -15.64 -2.37 12.48
C LEU A 151 -16.03 -3.72 13.11
N PHE A 152 -15.21 -4.22 14.03
CA PHE A 152 -15.35 -5.56 14.60
C PHE A 152 -16.15 -5.58 15.91
N LYS A 153 -16.63 -4.42 16.37
CA LYS A 153 -17.42 -4.32 17.62
C LYS A 153 -18.88 -4.73 17.45
N THR A 154 -19.38 -4.73 16.21
CA THR A 154 -20.79 -5.04 15.89
C THR A 154 -20.87 -6.03 14.72
N PRO A 155 -21.99 -6.80 14.60
CA PRO A 155 -22.23 -7.64 13.44
C PRO A 155 -22.21 -6.82 12.14
N GLN A 156 -21.58 -7.35 11.11
CA GLN A 156 -21.43 -6.73 9.80
C GLN A 156 -21.70 -7.73 8.68
N THR A 157 -22.17 -7.25 7.55
CA THR A 157 -22.14 -8.00 6.30
C THR A 157 -20.86 -7.68 5.54
N GLY A 158 -20.34 -8.64 4.79
CA GLY A 158 -19.17 -8.46 3.96
C GLY A 158 -19.23 -9.32 2.71
N PHE A 159 -18.28 -9.10 1.85
CA PHE A 159 -18.09 -9.94 0.65
C PHE A 159 -16.62 -9.95 0.24
N ALA A 160 -16.24 -11.04 -0.45
CA ALA A 160 -15.01 -11.12 -1.21
C ALA A 160 -15.33 -11.01 -2.71
N SER A 161 -14.60 -10.17 -3.41
CA SER A 161 -14.66 -9.98 -4.86
C SER A 161 -13.34 -10.46 -5.47
N LEU A 162 -13.42 -11.46 -6.32
CA LEU A 162 -12.30 -11.97 -7.11
C LEU A 162 -12.87 -12.45 -8.43
N GLY A 163 -12.68 -11.63 -9.46
CA GLY A 163 -13.28 -11.87 -10.79
C GLY A 163 -12.50 -12.92 -11.56
N ASN A 164 -12.74 -14.20 -11.27
CA ASN A 164 -12.15 -15.33 -11.97
C ASN A 164 -13.19 -16.04 -12.84
N ILE A 165 -12.87 -16.30 -14.12
CA ILE A 165 -13.74 -17.09 -15.00
C ILE A 165 -13.11 -18.45 -15.24
N VAL A 166 -13.93 -19.52 -15.17
CA VAL A 166 -13.54 -20.87 -15.51
C VAL A 166 -14.45 -21.39 -16.63
N GLY A 167 -13.86 -22.05 -17.64
CA GLY A 167 -14.57 -22.65 -18.76
C GLY A 167 -14.80 -21.72 -19.96
N ALA A 168 -14.40 -20.45 -19.89
CA ALA A 168 -14.41 -19.54 -21.04
C ALA A 168 -12.96 -19.22 -21.45
N ASP A 169 -12.76 -18.93 -22.73
CA ASP A 169 -11.46 -18.49 -23.30
C ASP A 169 -10.26 -19.40 -22.98
N GLY A 170 -10.52 -20.71 -22.79
CA GLY A 170 -9.49 -21.68 -22.44
C GLY A 170 -9.03 -21.66 -20.99
N LEU A 171 -9.62 -20.82 -20.14
CA LEU A 171 -9.32 -20.72 -18.71
C LEU A 171 -9.89 -21.92 -17.97
N THR A 172 -9.08 -22.61 -17.18
CA THR A 172 -9.45 -23.89 -16.57
C THR A 172 -9.28 -23.94 -15.07
N SER A 173 -8.53 -22.99 -14.47
CA SER A 173 -8.14 -23.05 -13.06
C SER A 173 -9.11 -22.30 -12.18
N THR A 174 -9.56 -22.96 -11.10
CA THR A 174 -10.37 -22.34 -10.04
C THR A 174 -9.44 -21.85 -8.94
N ILE A 175 -9.71 -20.64 -8.44
CA ILE A 175 -9.06 -20.09 -7.26
C ILE A 175 -9.94 -20.38 -6.05
N PHE A 176 -9.32 -20.78 -4.94
CA PHE A 176 -9.99 -20.97 -3.65
C PHE A 176 -9.41 -20.01 -2.61
N GLY A 177 -10.24 -19.60 -1.66
CA GLY A 177 -9.82 -18.73 -0.57
C GLY A 177 -10.41 -19.12 0.77
N THR A 178 -9.58 -19.07 1.82
CA THR A 178 -10.01 -19.16 3.23
C THR A 178 -9.59 -17.89 3.93
N PHE A 179 -10.56 -17.15 4.48
CA PHE A 179 -10.31 -15.86 5.10
C PHE A 179 -10.75 -15.89 6.56
N LYS A 180 -9.86 -15.43 7.45
CA LYS A 180 -10.11 -15.40 8.88
C LYS A 180 -9.70 -14.05 9.47
N LEU A 181 -10.33 -13.69 10.57
CA LEU A 181 -9.92 -12.61 11.46
C LEU A 181 -9.44 -13.22 12.78
N GLU A 182 -8.22 -12.86 13.18
CA GLU A 182 -7.65 -13.22 14.47
C GLU A 182 -7.73 -12.02 15.41
N PHE A 183 -8.23 -12.23 16.62
CA PHE A 183 -8.42 -11.20 17.65
C PHE A 183 -7.59 -11.56 18.88
N PHE A 184 -6.73 -10.64 19.31
CA PHE A 184 -5.87 -10.79 20.48
C PHE A 184 -6.33 -9.85 21.59
N GLU A 185 -6.82 -10.37 22.71
CA GLU A 185 -7.28 -9.55 23.84
C GLU A 185 -6.12 -8.74 24.42
N ALA A 186 -6.44 -7.50 24.82
CA ALA A 186 -5.47 -6.64 25.49
C ALA A 186 -5.23 -7.12 26.93
N ASP A 187 -3.99 -6.99 27.39
CA ASP A 187 -3.59 -7.20 28.78
C ASP A 187 -2.59 -6.11 29.24
N PHE A 188 -2.05 -6.23 30.45
CA PHE A 188 -1.11 -5.25 30.98
C PHE A 188 0.19 -5.16 30.17
N GLY A 189 0.67 -6.28 29.62
CA GLY A 189 1.89 -6.34 28.79
C GLY A 189 1.64 -5.95 27.32
N ASN A 190 0.41 -6.07 26.87
CA ASN A 190 -0.03 -5.80 25.50
C ASN A 190 -1.32 -4.96 25.54
N PRO A 191 -1.25 -3.67 25.90
CA PRO A 191 -2.41 -2.80 25.99
C PRO A 191 -3.07 -2.61 24.62
N ALA A 192 -4.37 -2.35 24.61
CA ALA A 192 -5.06 -1.94 23.39
C ALA A 192 -4.53 -0.58 22.94
N PRO A 193 -4.13 -0.43 21.67
CA PRO A 193 -3.75 0.87 21.13
C PRO A 193 -4.98 1.78 21.00
N GLN A 194 -4.76 3.07 20.86
CA GLN A 194 -5.82 3.98 20.44
C GLN A 194 -6.11 3.71 18.96
N THR A 195 -7.35 3.42 18.63
CA THR A 195 -7.80 3.12 17.27
C THR A 195 -8.88 4.10 16.86
N ALA A 196 -9.19 4.18 15.55
CA ALA A 196 -10.24 5.06 15.07
C ALA A 196 -11.61 4.71 15.72
N ASP A 197 -12.34 5.75 16.13
CA ASP A 197 -13.70 5.64 16.66
C ASP A 197 -14.70 5.37 15.54
N VAL A 198 -14.44 5.96 14.36
CA VAL A 198 -15.24 5.77 13.15
C VAL A 198 -14.32 5.38 11.99
N VAL A 199 -14.68 4.31 11.29
CA VAL A 199 -14.10 3.97 9.99
C VAL A 199 -15.23 3.97 8.97
N THR A 200 -15.12 4.84 7.96
CA THR A 200 -16.16 4.99 6.94
C THR A 200 -15.56 5.00 5.53
N PRO A 201 -16.09 4.19 4.59
CA PRO A 201 -15.56 4.15 3.24
C PRO A 201 -15.98 5.38 2.43
N ILE A 202 -15.15 5.78 1.48
CA ILE A 202 -15.56 6.60 0.35
C ILE A 202 -16.10 5.62 -0.71
N GLN A 203 -17.38 5.75 -1.06
CA GLN A 203 -18.07 4.81 -1.95
C GLN A 203 -18.55 5.48 -3.23
N ASN A 204 -18.61 4.69 -4.29
CA ASN A 204 -19.56 4.93 -5.36
C ASN A 204 -20.82 4.04 -5.13
N ALA A 205 -21.81 4.14 -6.04
CA ALA A 205 -23.11 3.46 -5.92
C ALA A 205 -23.04 1.91 -5.89
N GLY A 206 -21.87 1.28 -6.04
CA GLY A 206 -21.70 -0.18 -6.14
C GLY A 206 -21.17 -0.89 -4.90
N ASN A 207 -20.85 -0.18 -3.82
CA ASN A 207 -20.28 -0.75 -2.58
C ASN A 207 -19.01 -1.62 -2.79
N SER A 208 -18.22 -1.30 -3.81
CA SER A 208 -16.94 -1.95 -4.18
C SER A 208 -15.87 -0.88 -4.41
N ALA A 209 -14.67 -1.28 -4.83
CA ALA A 209 -13.70 -0.31 -5.35
C ALA A 209 -14.35 0.54 -6.45
N PHE A 210 -14.08 1.82 -6.45
CA PHE A 210 -14.59 2.73 -7.47
C PHE A 210 -13.56 2.89 -8.60
N GLN A 211 -14.06 3.24 -9.79
CA GLN A 211 -13.21 3.44 -10.96
C GLN A 211 -12.92 4.91 -11.17
N ILE A 212 -11.64 5.23 -11.38
CA ILE A 212 -11.19 6.54 -11.84
C ILE A 212 -10.63 6.40 -13.25
N ASN A 213 -11.08 7.26 -14.15
CA ASN A 213 -10.69 7.32 -15.56
C ASN A 213 -11.01 8.70 -16.14
N SER A 214 -10.77 8.89 -17.43
CA SER A 214 -11.04 10.17 -18.11
C SER A 214 -12.51 10.61 -18.12
N THR A 215 -13.47 9.69 -17.96
CA THR A 215 -14.91 10.01 -17.90
C THR A 215 -15.41 10.15 -16.47
N THR A 216 -14.74 9.58 -15.51
CA THR A 216 -14.99 9.70 -14.07
C THR A 216 -13.68 10.09 -13.38
N PRO A 217 -13.21 11.32 -13.57
CA PRO A 217 -11.88 11.72 -13.09
C PRO A 217 -11.83 11.91 -11.57
N VAL A 218 -12.96 12.14 -10.93
CA VAL A 218 -13.10 12.32 -9.47
C VAL A 218 -14.31 11.55 -8.97
N VAL A 219 -14.11 10.80 -7.90
CA VAL A 219 -15.22 10.21 -7.13
C VAL A 219 -15.39 11.02 -5.86
N THR A 220 -16.59 11.52 -5.62
CA THR A 220 -16.91 12.36 -4.47
C THR A 220 -18.03 11.72 -3.66
N GLN A 221 -17.88 11.74 -2.34
CA GLN A 221 -18.92 11.34 -1.40
C GLN A 221 -19.19 12.44 -0.40
N THR A 222 -20.47 12.67 -0.11
CA THR A 222 -20.89 13.55 0.99
C THR A 222 -20.85 12.77 2.30
N VAL A 223 -20.10 13.26 3.27
CA VAL A 223 -19.89 12.65 4.59
C VAL A 223 -20.31 13.68 5.66
N THR A 224 -21.07 13.23 6.66
CA THR A 224 -21.29 14.01 7.88
C THR A 224 -20.37 13.48 8.95
N PHE A 225 -19.45 14.32 9.40
CA PHE A 225 -18.44 13.95 10.39
C PHE A 225 -19.01 14.05 11.82
N PRO A 226 -18.51 13.26 12.79
CA PRO A 226 -18.73 13.54 14.20
C PRO A 226 -18.26 14.95 14.54
N ARG A 227 -19.05 15.67 15.35
CA ARG A 227 -18.75 17.07 15.70
C ARG A 227 -17.60 17.24 16.71
N ASN A 228 -17.03 16.15 17.17
CA ASN A 228 -15.94 16.06 18.12
C ASN A 228 -14.72 15.32 17.53
N THR A 229 -14.54 15.39 16.22
CA THR A 229 -13.39 14.81 15.53
C THR A 229 -12.12 15.61 15.87
N GLU A 230 -11.17 15.00 16.55
CA GLU A 230 -9.87 15.63 16.84
C GLU A 230 -8.78 15.32 15.81
N ARG A 231 -8.88 14.15 15.14
CA ARG A 231 -7.94 13.73 14.09
C ARG A 231 -8.69 12.96 12.99
N ALA A 232 -8.23 13.14 11.76
CA ALA A 232 -8.79 12.47 10.60
C ALA A 232 -7.69 11.99 9.67
N TYR A 233 -7.81 10.75 9.18
CA TYR A 233 -6.91 10.17 8.19
C TYR A 233 -7.72 9.51 7.08
N MET A 234 -7.09 9.33 5.92
CA MET A 234 -7.63 8.53 4.83
C MET A 234 -6.62 7.49 4.40
N ASP A 235 -6.99 6.21 4.47
CA ASP A 235 -6.25 5.12 3.86
C ASP A 235 -6.74 4.93 2.43
N VAL A 236 -5.83 4.97 1.46
CA VAL A 236 -6.15 4.88 0.03
C VAL A 236 -5.25 3.86 -0.67
N VAL A 237 -5.87 3.04 -1.53
CA VAL A 237 -5.20 2.18 -2.52
C VAL A 237 -5.70 2.59 -3.89
N ALA A 238 -4.80 2.92 -4.81
CA ALA A 238 -5.10 3.20 -6.20
C ALA A 238 -4.32 2.22 -7.08
N GLN A 239 -5.02 1.21 -7.59
CA GLN A 239 -4.47 0.14 -8.40
C GLN A 239 -4.84 0.36 -9.86
N SER A 240 -3.83 0.47 -10.72
CA SER A 240 -3.99 0.59 -12.18
C SER A 240 -4.37 -0.75 -12.80
N GLN A 241 -5.18 -0.70 -13.87
CA GLN A 241 -5.64 -1.89 -14.60
C GLN A 241 -5.71 -1.64 -16.10
N ASN A 242 -5.85 -2.73 -16.85
CA ASN A 242 -6.05 -2.73 -18.30
C ASN A 242 -4.91 -1.98 -19.01
N VAL A 243 -5.20 -1.03 -19.90
CA VAL A 243 -4.17 -0.30 -20.67
C VAL A 243 -3.21 0.51 -19.77
N GLU A 244 -3.66 0.89 -18.56
CA GLU A 244 -2.83 1.59 -17.56
C GLU A 244 -2.19 0.67 -16.54
N GLU A 245 -2.36 -0.64 -16.63
CA GLU A 245 -1.83 -1.59 -15.63
C GLU A 245 -0.37 -1.31 -15.32
N GLN A 246 0.42 -1.08 -16.36
CA GLN A 246 1.84 -0.72 -16.26
C GLN A 246 2.04 0.78 -16.48
N TRP A 247 1.30 1.63 -15.74
CA TRP A 247 1.34 3.09 -15.89
C TRP A 247 2.76 3.69 -15.86
N PHE A 248 3.69 3.03 -15.18
CA PHE A 248 5.09 3.44 -15.05
C PHE A 248 5.87 3.34 -16.39
N ASN A 249 5.34 2.62 -17.39
CA ASN A 249 5.89 2.52 -18.74
C ASN A 249 5.15 3.41 -19.74
N CYS A 250 4.13 4.20 -19.32
CA CYS A 250 3.36 5.05 -20.22
C CYS A 250 4.23 6.14 -20.86
N VAL A 251 4.00 6.37 -22.13
CA VAL A 251 4.74 7.35 -22.92
C VAL A 251 3.95 8.65 -23.12
N PRO A 252 4.57 9.73 -23.59
CA PRO A 252 3.84 10.91 -24.03
C PRO A 252 2.79 10.58 -25.08
N THR A 253 1.61 11.19 -24.99
CA THR A 253 0.49 10.96 -25.89
C THR A 253 0.85 11.12 -27.37
N SER A 254 1.83 12.00 -27.68
CA SER A 254 2.28 12.28 -29.04
C SER A 254 2.99 11.11 -29.76
N ILE A 255 3.39 10.05 -29.02
CA ILE A 255 4.08 8.88 -29.58
C ILE A 255 3.39 7.56 -29.18
N ALA A 256 2.31 7.64 -28.40
CA ALA A 256 1.64 6.45 -27.86
C ALA A 256 1.01 5.58 -28.97
N ALA A 257 0.44 6.19 -29.98
CA ALA A 257 -0.21 5.48 -31.09
C ALA A 257 0.78 4.70 -31.93
N GLU A 258 1.94 5.28 -32.26
CA GLU A 258 3.01 4.66 -33.04
C GLU A 258 3.65 3.47 -32.32
N LEU A 259 3.65 3.50 -31.00
CA LEU A 259 4.20 2.42 -30.15
C LEU A 259 3.16 1.43 -29.67
N ASN A 260 1.87 1.67 -29.93
CA ASN A 260 0.76 0.93 -29.32
C ASN A 260 0.90 0.85 -27.77
N ALA A 261 1.34 1.93 -27.16
CA ALA A 261 1.65 2.04 -25.74
C ALA A 261 0.59 2.85 -24.98
N CYS A 262 0.55 2.74 -23.66
CA CYS A 262 -0.28 3.63 -22.84
C CYS A 262 0.23 5.07 -22.91
N GLN A 263 -0.72 6.01 -22.80
CA GLN A 263 -0.48 7.45 -22.95
C GLN A 263 -0.42 8.19 -21.61
N ASN A 264 -0.32 9.52 -21.66
CA ASN A 264 -0.32 10.45 -20.52
C ASN A 264 0.93 10.38 -19.63
N THR A 265 2.04 9.82 -20.14
CA THR A 265 3.31 9.70 -19.42
C THR A 265 3.28 8.81 -18.17
N ALA A 266 4.42 8.61 -17.55
CA ALA A 266 4.65 7.70 -16.43
C ALA A 266 4.40 8.34 -15.04
N PHE A 267 3.68 9.46 -14.93
CA PHE A 267 3.39 10.11 -13.63
C PHE A 267 1.93 9.92 -13.23
N ARG A 268 1.73 9.39 -12.01
CA ARG A 268 0.42 9.25 -11.36
C ARG A 268 0.53 9.64 -9.89
N GLU A 269 -0.48 10.38 -9.40
CA GLU A 269 -0.62 10.79 -8.00
C GLU A 269 -2.09 10.75 -7.61
N VAL A 270 -2.40 10.20 -6.43
CA VAL A 270 -3.75 10.31 -5.85
C VAL A 270 -3.90 11.69 -5.24
N GLU A 271 -4.98 12.36 -5.55
CA GLU A 271 -5.35 13.64 -4.98
C GLU A 271 -6.62 13.49 -4.12
N VAL A 272 -6.57 13.99 -2.90
CA VAL A 272 -7.70 14.04 -1.97
C VAL A 272 -8.19 15.47 -1.85
N SER A 273 -9.52 15.67 -1.84
CA SER A 273 -10.12 16.98 -1.65
C SER A 273 -11.21 16.96 -0.58
N VAL A 274 -11.39 18.10 0.09
CA VAL A 274 -12.49 18.40 1.02
C VAL A 274 -13.18 19.66 0.54
N ASP A 275 -14.49 19.57 0.25
CA ASP A 275 -15.30 20.66 -0.31
C ASP A 275 -14.69 21.30 -1.58
N GLY A 276 -14.05 20.47 -2.41
CA GLY A 276 -13.37 20.87 -3.63
C GLY A 276 -12.02 21.57 -3.43
N LYS A 277 -11.54 21.70 -2.19
CA LYS A 277 -10.18 22.17 -1.90
C LYS A 277 -9.24 20.98 -1.83
N PRO A 278 -8.03 21.05 -2.39
CA PRO A 278 -7.00 20.06 -2.17
C PRO A 278 -6.78 19.82 -0.67
N ALA A 279 -6.64 18.57 -0.24
CA ALA A 279 -6.54 18.23 1.18
C ALA A 279 -5.39 17.25 1.50
N GLY A 280 -4.79 16.68 0.47
CA GLY A 280 -3.66 15.79 0.60
C GLY A 280 -3.40 15.01 -0.68
N VAL A 281 -2.24 14.39 -0.74
CA VAL A 281 -1.83 13.56 -1.88
C VAL A 281 -1.23 12.24 -1.40
N ALA A 282 -1.33 11.21 -2.26
CA ALA A 282 -0.65 9.94 -2.06
C ALA A 282 0.09 9.52 -3.33
N PRO A 283 1.35 9.08 -3.23
CA PRO A 283 2.05 8.50 -4.36
C PRO A 283 1.37 7.20 -4.78
N VAL A 284 1.33 6.93 -6.08
CA VAL A 284 0.91 5.62 -6.59
C VAL A 284 2.14 4.70 -6.61
N TYR A 285 2.09 3.59 -5.87
CA TYR A 285 3.15 2.59 -5.92
C TYR A 285 3.07 1.82 -7.25
N PRO A 286 4.19 1.56 -7.95
CA PRO A 286 4.20 0.83 -9.22
C PRO A 286 4.12 -0.69 -8.98
N TRP A 287 2.95 -1.20 -8.53
CA TRP A 287 2.74 -2.64 -8.41
C TRP A 287 2.83 -3.31 -9.78
N ILE A 288 3.51 -4.44 -9.84
CA ILE A 288 3.55 -5.31 -11.01
C ILE A 288 2.86 -6.61 -10.62
N PHE A 289 1.85 -7.00 -11.38
CA PHE A 289 1.08 -8.21 -11.11
C PHE A 289 1.86 -9.45 -11.52
N THR A 290 1.44 -10.64 -11.06
CA THR A 290 2.16 -11.88 -11.30
C THR A 290 2.14 -12.34 -12.77
N GLY A 291 1.24 -11.78 -13.59
CA GLY A 291 1.24 -11.90 -15.06
C GLY A 291 1.84 -10.68 -15.77
N GLY A 292 2.22 -9.61 -15.04
CA GLY A 292 2.61 -8.33 -15.63
C GLY A 292 4.02 -8.32 -16.21
N VAL A 293 4.23 -7.61 -17.32
CA VAL A 293 5.46 -7.47 -18.12
C VAL A 293 5.87 -8.82 -18.76
N ASP A 294 6.11 -9.84 -17.97
CA ASP A 294 6.48 -11.19 -18.35
C ASP A 294 6.10 -12.14 -17.21
N PRO A 295 5.12 -13.03 -17.40
CA PRO A 295 4.68 -13.96 -16.34
C PRO A 295 5.79 -14.86 -15.80
N GLY A 296 6.80 -15.18 -16.63
CA GLY A 296 7.94 -16.01 -16.23
C GLY A 296 8.81 -15.41 -15.11
N LEU A 297 8.74 -14.10 -14.90
CA LEU A 297 9.56 -13.41 -13.89
C LEU A 297 9.15 -13.75 -12.45
N TRP A 298 7.84 -13.98 -12.21
CA TRP A 298 7.23 -13.85 -10.88
C TRP A 298 7.02 -15.17 -10.14
N VAL A 299 7.51 -16.28 -10.68
CA VAL A 299 7.44 -17.58 -10.03
C VAL A 299 8.84 -17.98 -9.53
N PRO A 300 9.02 -18.32 -8.27
CA PRO A 300 8.07 -18.32 -7.14
C PRO A 300 8.06 -17.02 -6.33
N ILE A 301 8.78 -15.98 -6.75
CA ILE A 301 8.91 -14.73 -6.00
C ILE A 301 8.11 -13.64 -6.71
N PRO A 302 6.98 -13.17 -6.11
CA PRO A 302 6.14 -12.12 -6.70
C PRO A 302 6.79 -10.75 -6.56
N GLY A 303 6.24 -9.76 -7.27
CA GLY A 303 6.59 -8.35 -7.12
C GLY A 303 6.34 -7.82 -5.70
N VAL A 304 7.00 -6.72 -5.36
CA VAL A 304 6.87 -6.11 -4.03
C VAL A 304 5.42 -5.72 -3.76
N GLN A 305 4.83 -6.23 -2.66
CA GLN A 305 3.46 -5.99 -2.22
C GLN A 305 2.38 -6.41 -3.24
N THR A 306 2.71 -7.16 -4.28
CA THR A 306 1.76 -7.50 -5.35
C THR A 306 0.58 -8.33 -4.84
N LEU A 307 0.83 -9.30 -3.95
CA LEU A 307 -0.23 -10.11 -3.36
C LEU A 307 -1.00 -9.39 -2.24
N ASN A 308 -0.51 -8.23 -1.78
CA ASN A 308 -1.11 -7.45 -0.69
C ASN A 308 -0.77 -5.97 -0.85
N PHE A 309 -1.61 -5.20 -1.53
CA PHE A 309 -1.43 -3.77 -1.75
C PHE A 309 -1.56 -3.01 -0.43
N VAL A 310 -0.50 -2.38 0.02
CA VAL A 310 -0.50 -1.60 1.26
C VAL A 310 -1.08 -0.21 0.99
N PRO A 311 -2.11 0.25 1.74
CA PRO A 311 -2.66 1.59 1.56
C PRO A 311 -1.66 2.66 1.99
N TYR A 312 -1.70 3.78 1.29
CA TYR A 312 -1.06 5.01 1.76
C TYR A 312 -2.02 5.77 2.67
N ARG A 313 -1.52 6.28 3.81
CA ARG A 313 -2.31 7.06 4.77
C ARG A 313 -2.08 8.56 4.56
N VAL A 314 -3.13 9.25 4.15
CA VAL A 314 -3.18 10.71 4.02
C VAL A 314 -3.64 11.31 5.34
N ASP A 315 -2.91 12.28 5.88
CA ASP A 315 -3.28 12.98 7.12
C ASP A 315 -4.19 14.18 6.80
N LEU A 316 -5.45 14.07 7.19
CA LEU A 316 -6.48 15.10 7.04
C LEU A 316 -6.75 15.88 8.34
N THR A 317 -5.97 15.63 9.38
CA THR A 317 -6.15 16.25 10.70
C THR A 317 -6.18 17.79 10.66
N PRO A 318 -5.43 18.51 9.79
CA PRO A 318 -5.57 19.97 9.68
C PRO A 318 -6.98 20.46 9.35
N PHE A 319 -7.80 19.60 8.72
CA PHE A 319 -9.19 19.91 8.35
C PHE A 319 -10.19 19.61 9.49
N ALA A 320 -9.80 18.91 10.57
CA ALA A 320 -10.72 18.48 11.62
C ALA A 320 -11.62 19.62 12.14
N GLY A 321 -11.02 20.80 12.40
CA GLY A 321 -11.79 21.97 12.85
C GLY A 321 -12.80 22.54 11.85
N VAL A 322 -12.66 22.22 10.55
CA VAL A 322 -13.66 22.55 9.51
C VAL A 322 -14.74 21.48 9.48
N LEU A 323 -14.35 20.20 9.64
CA LEU A 323 -15.25 19.04 9.55
C LEU A 323 -16.22 18.93 10.74
N ASP A 324 -15.92 19.61 11.86
CA ASP A 324 -16.71 19.56 13.11
C ASP A 324 -17.94 20.48 13.14
N ASP A 325 -18.23 21.23 12.06
CA ASP A 325 -19.32 22.21 12.02
C ASP A 325 -20.72 21.55 12.00
N GLY A 326 -20.78 20.23 11.82
CA GLY A 326 -22.00 19.44 11.79
C GLY A 326 -22.75 19.52 10.47
N GLN A 327 -22.14 20.08 9.43
CA GLN A 327 -22.66 20.05 8.06
C GLN A 327 -22.09 18.87 7.29
N PRO A 328 -22.75 18.44 6.21
CA PRO A 328 -22.16 17.47 5.29
C PRO A 328 -21.02 18.10 4.48
N HIS A 329 -19.90 17.40 4.38
CA HIS A 329 -18.73 17.79 3.58
C HIS A 329 -18.55 16.86 2.38
N ALA A 330 -18.14 17.41 1.24
CA ALA A 330 -17.82 16.64 0.04
C ALA A 330 -16.36 16.20 0.10
N VAL A 331 -16.12 14.88 0.26
CA VAL A 331 -14.78 14.28 0.21
C VAL A 331 -14.57 13.66 -1.17
N GLY A 332 -13.55 14.11 -1.88
CA GLY A 332 -13.23 13.67 -3.24
C GLY A 332 -11.90 12.93 -3.31
N VAL A 333 -11.82 11.97 -4.22
CA VAL A 333 -10.60 11.24 -4.57
C VAL A 333 -10.46 11.21 -6.09
N SER A 334 -9.27 11.54 -6.60
CA SER A 334 -8.89 11.47 -8.01
C SER A 334 -7.52 10.83 -8.17
N VAL A 335 -7.16 10.48 -9.40
CA VAL A 335 -5.81 10.07 -9.77
C VAL A 335 -5.36 10.93 -10.94
N PHE A 336 -4.32 11.71 -10.72
CA PHE A 336 -3.75 12.58 -11.75
C PHE A 336 -3.30 11.77 -12.97
N ASN A 337 -3.62 12.24 -14.16
CA ASN A 337 -3.33 11.61 -15.45
C ASN A 337 -4.00 10.24 -15.71
N ALA A 338 -4.85 9.73 -14.84
CA ALA A 338 -5.63 8.52 -15.14
C ALA A 338 -6.52 8.75 -16.36
N PHE A 339 -6.50 7.81 -17.31
CA PHE A 339 -7.32 7.94 -18.51
C PHE A 339 -8.17 6.72 -18.84
N ASN A 340 -7.73 5.51 -18.46
CA ASN A 340 -8.42 4.26 -18.79
C ASN A 340 -9.07 3.63 -17.55
N PHE A 341 -8.28 3.13 -16.58
CA PHE A 341 -8.83 2.43 -15.44
C PHE A 341 -7.89 2.39 -14.23
N PHE A 342 -8.28 3.09 -13.16
CA PHE A 342 -7.78 2.86 -11.81
C PHE A 342 -8.90 2.32 -10.94
N SER A 343 -8.66 1.19 -10.26
CA SER A 343 -9.52 0.63 -9.22
C SER A 343 -9.06 1.20 -7.88
N VAL A 344 -9.93 1.97 -7.22
CA VAL A 344 -9.54 2.73 -6.02
C VAL A 344 -10.42 2.35 -4.84
N THR A 345 -9.81 2.17 -3.69
CA THR A 345 -10.49 2.12 -2.39
C THR A 345 -9.96 3.21 -1.49
N ALA A 346 -10.86 3.87 -0.78
CA ALA A 346 -10.50 4.88 0.19
C ALA A 346 -11.43 4.79 1.41
N GLN A 347 -10.89 4.94 2.61
CA GLN A 347 -11.63 4.95 3.86
C GLN A 347 -11.10 6.00 4.81
N LEU A 348 -12.02 6.71 5.46
CA LEU A 348 -11.72 7.67 6.51
C LEU A 348 -11.59 6.96 7.86
N LEU A 349 -10.59 7.33 8.64
CA LEU A 349 -10.38 6.92 10.02
C LEU A 349 -10.49 8.18 10.87
N LEU A 350 -11.53 8.26 11.72
CA LEU A 350 -11.81 9.43 12.54
C LEU A 350 -11.61 9.10 14.02
N PHE A 351 -10.96 10.01 14.73
CA PHE A 351 -10.69 9.90 16.17
C PHE A 351 -11.41 11.02 16.89
N GLU A 352 -12.19 10.68 17.93
CA GLU A 352 -13.07 11.59 18.63
C GLU A 352 -12.53 12.00 20.01
N ASP A 353 -12.73 13.25 20.38
CA ASP A 353 -12.58 13.70 21.76
C ASP A 353 -13.81 13.27 22.57
N HIS A 354 -13.68 12.19 23.33
CA HIS A 354 -14.80 11.63 24.13
C HIS A 354 -15.23 12.50 25.31
N GLN A 355 -14.49 13.57 25.63
CA GLN A 355 -14.84 14.47 26.72
C GLN A 355 -15.65 15.68 26.25
N ARG A 356 -15.82 15.85 24.93
CA ARG A 356 -16.63 16.91 24.32
C ARG A 356 -17.60 16.35 23.31
N GLN A 357 -18.77 17.01 23.19
CA GLN A 357 -19.77 16.65 22.18
C GLN A 357 -19.55 17.41 20.86
N SER A 358 -18.81 18.49 20.88
CA SER A 358 -18.45 19.27 19.71
C SER A 358 -17.15 20.00 19.95
N LEU A 359 -16.33 20.08 18.94
CA LEU A 359 -15.11 20.87 18.90
C LEU A 359 -15.30 22.11 18.04
N SER A 360 -14.32 22.98 18.03
CA SER A 360 -14.24 24.14 17.15
C SER A 360 -12.79 24.31 16.70
N GLY A 361 -12.61 24.73 15.48
CA GLY A 361 -11.27 24.94 14.94
C GLY A 361 -11.37 25.58 13.56
N GLN A 362 -10.28 25.61 12.87
CA GLN A 362 -10.22 26.10 11.49
C GLN A 362 -8.95 25.62 10.77
N LEU A 363 -9.02 25.58 9.47
CA LEU A 363 -7.85 25.52 8.60
C LEU A 363 -7.20 26.91 8.56
N THR A 364 -5.90 26.99 8.84
CA THR A 364 -5.15 28.26 8.95
C THR A 364 -4.31 28.54 7.71
N SER A 365 -3.82 27.50 7.04
CA SER A 365 -3.04 27.61 5.81
C SER A 365 -3.20 26.33 4.98
N ASP A 366 -3.24 26.50 3.65
CA ASP A 366 -3.21 25.43 2.69
C ASP A 366 -2.51 25.94 1.43
N THR A 367 -1.37 25.33 1.09
CA THR A 367 -0.57 25.68 -0.08
C THR A 367 -0.56 24.58 -1.14
N LEU A 368 -1.39 23.52 -0.94
CA LEU A 368 -1.47 22.41 -1.88
C LEU A 368 -2.11 22.86 -3.20
N THR A 369 -1.43 22.60 -4.29
CA THR A 369 -1.90 22.85 -5.66
C THR A 369 -1.86 21.55 -6.45
N ALA A 370 -2.51 21.51 -7.60
CA ALA A 370 -2.37 20.38 -8.52
C ALA A 370 -0.91 20.20 -8.96
N PRO A 371 -0.45 18.96 -9.23
CA PRO A 371 0.89 18.71 -9.75
C PRO A 371 1.05 19.29 -11.16
N ASP A 372 2.28 19.69 -11.51
CA ASP A 372 2.64 20.23 -12.81
C ASP A 372 3.92 19.56 -13.35
N PRO A 373 3.82 18.30 -13.83
CA PRO A 373 4.96 17.55 -14.30
C PRO A 373 5.56 18.14 -15.57
N THR A 374 6.88 18.28 -15.60
CA THR A 374 7.64 18.64 -16.80
C THR A 374 7.94 17.40 -17.62
N VAL A 375 7.58 17.44 -18.91
CA VAL A 375 7.78 16.35 -19.86
C VAL A 375 8.73 16.79 -20.97
N THR A 376 9.82 16.04 -21.16
CA THR A 376 10.72 16.19 -22.32
C THR A 376 10.65 14.93 -23.17
N ASN A 377 10.45 15.09 -24.48
CA ASN A 377 10.40 13.98 -25.42
C ASN A 377 11.31 14.25 -26.62
N THR A 378 12.29 13.37 -26.83
CA THR A 378 13.21 13.37 -27.97
C THR A 378 13.02 12.15 -28.87
N VAL A 379 12.03 11.29 -28.56
CA VAL A 379 11.71 10.10 -29.35
C VAL A 379 11.18 10.54 -30.71
N ASN A 380 11.83 10.09 -31.77
CA ASN A 380 11.46 10.38 -33.14
C ASN A 380 11.15 9.06 -33.87
N LEU A 381 9.88 8.85 -34.18
CA LEU A 381 9.37 7.65 -34.82
C LEU A 381 8.81 8.00 -36.19
N ASN A 382 8.97 7.07 -37.15
CA ASN A 382 8.22 7.13 -38.40
C ASN A 382 6.80 6.54 -38.21
N SER A 383 5.97 6.58 -39.24
CA SER A 383 4.60 6.06 -39.22
C SER A 383 4.49 4.52 -39.01
N SER A 384 5.59 3.80 -39.02
CA SER A 384 5.69 2.38 -38.71
C SER A 384 6.23 2.12 -37.29
N GLY A 385 6.34 3.16 -36.46
CA GLY A 385 6.86 3.04 -35.10
C GLY A 385 8.39 2.80 -35.03
N ILE A 386 9.12 3.00 -36.12
CA ILE A 386 10.58 2.79 -36.18
C ILE A 386 11.30 4.10 -35.86
N GLY A 387 12.23 4.04 -34.92
CA GLY A 387 13.02 5.16 -34.48
C GLY A 387 13.53 5.00 -33.05
N SER A 388 14.03 6.05 -32.46
CA SER A 388 14.57 5.99 -31.10
C SER A 388 14.56 7.36 -30.42
N GLY A 389 14.82 7.37 -29.14
CA GLY A 389 14.97 8.56 -28.34
C GLY A 389 14.71 8.32 -26.87
N GLN A 390 14.50 9.40 -26.15
CA GLN A 390 14.29 9.38 -24.72
C GLN A 390 13.11 10.26 -24.32
N THR A 391 12.35 9.79 -23.34
CA THR A 391 11.35 10.57 -22.62
C THR A 391 11.85 10.83 -21.21
N THR A 392 11.60 12.02 -20.68
CA THR A 392 11.89 12.35 -19.28
C THR A 392 10.66 13.02 -18.69
N VAL A 393 10.23 12.56 -17.52
CA VAL A 393 9.11 13.13 -16.76
C VAL A 393 9.61 13.45 -15.37
N THR A 394 9.49 14.70 -14.96
CA THR A 394 9.85 15.13 -13.59
C THR A 394 8.70 15.90 -12.96
N ASN A 395 8.47 15.68 -11.69
CA ASN A 395 7.57 16.47 -10.86
C ASN A 395 8.22 16.75 -9.51
N SER A 396 8.05 17.96 -8.99
CA SER A 396 8.42 18.31 -7.62
C SER A 396 7.29 19.13 -7.01
N HIS A 397 6.68 18.58 -5.99
CA HIS A 397 5.47 19.12 -5.38
C HIS A 397 5.70 19.29 -3.88
N ASN A 398 5.74 20.52 -3.42
CA ASN A 398 5.96 20.86 -2.01
C ASN A 398 4.76 21.63 -1.50
N PHE A 399 4.19 21.21 -0.39
CA PHE A 399 3.07 21.89 0.22
C PHE A 399 3.06 21.81 1.73
N MET A 400 2.25 22.65 2.33
CA MET A 400 1.96 22.71 3.75
C MET A 400 0.47 22.93 3.94
N ILE A 401 -0.12 22.14 4.83
CA ILE A 401 -1.50 22.30 5.30
C ILE A 401 -1.45 22.43 6.82
N ASP A 402 -2.07 23.48 7.36
CA ASP A 402 -2.03 23.83 8.78
C ASP A 402 -3.43 24.15 9.29
N GLY A 403 -3.80 23.60 10.43
CA GLY A 403 -5.09 23.80 11.06
C GLY A 403 -5.04 23.54 12.56
N PHE A 404 -6.13 23.88 13.26
CA PHE A 404 -6.23 23.59 14.69
C PHE A 404 -7.63 23.18 15.11
N VAL A 405 -7.69 22.45 16.23
CA VAL A 405 -8.93 22.10 16.95
C VAL A 405 -8.79 22.48 18.42
N ASN A 406 -9.88 22.97 19.03
CA ASN A 406 -9.96 23.23 20.47
C ASN A 406 -10.59 22.02 21.16
N THR A 407 -9.77 21.15 21.68
CA THR A 407 -10.15 19.89 22.34
C THR A 407 -10.43 20.07 23.83
N SER A 408 -10.81 18.98 24.52
CA SER A 408 -10.98 18.97 25.99
C SER A 408 -9.68 19.20 26.75
N HIS A 409 -8.53 18.88 26.14
CA HIS A 409 -7.20 19.03 26.73
C HIS A 409 -6.46 20.29 26.26
N GLY A 410 -7.09 21.11 25.44
CA GLY A 410 -6.55 22.40 24.99
C GLY A 410 -6.65 22.60 23.48
N ARG A 411 -5.98 23.63 23.00
CA ARG A 411 -5.82 23.84 21.56
C ARG A 411 -4.70 22.91 21.04
N VAL A 412 -5.04 22.16 19.99
CA VAL A 412 -4.13 21.30 19.25
C VAL A 412 -3.95 21.87 17.85
N ASP A 413 -2.74 22.32 17.54
CA ASP A 413 -2.36 22.75 16.19
C ASP A 413 -1.71 21.58 15.45
N THR A 414 -2.15 21.28 14.24
CA THR A 414 -1.59 20.22 13.39
C THR A 414 -1.13 20.80 12.07
N LYS A 415 0.13 20.56 11.75
CA LYS A 415 0.77 20.99 10.51
C LYS A 415 1.29 19.77 9.76
N VAL A 416 0.86 19.61 8.52
CA VAL A 416 1.34 18.60 7.57
C VAL A 416 2.20 19.31 6.53
N GLU A 417 3.45 18.90 6.41
CA GLU A 417 4.41 19.34 5.38
C GLU A 417 4.74 18.11 4.53
N GLN A 418 4.62 18.21 3.21
CA GLN A 418 4.94 17.11 2.33
C GLN A 418 5.71 17.60 1.11
N GLN A 419 6.73 16.83 0.74
CA GLN A 419 7.47 16.98 -0.50
C GLN A 419 7.36 15.67 -1.29
N VAL A 420 6.81 15.75 -2.51
CA VAL A 420 6.74 14.63 -3.45
C VAL A 420 7.67 14.96 -4.62
N ASN A 421 8.64 14.08 -4.89
CA ASN A 421 9.48 14.19 -6.06
C ASN A 421 9.32 12.93 -6.91
N PHE A 422 9.21 13.14 -8.21
CA PHE A 422 9.11 12.09 -9.21
C PHE A 422 10.10 12.35 -10.33
N ASN A 423 10.80 11.32 -10.74
CA ASN A 423 11.66 11.33 -11.91
C ASN A 423 11.53 10.01 -12.66
N SER A 424 11.26 10.07 -13.95
CA SER A 424 11.21 8.92 -14.84
C SER A 424 11.97 9.24 -16.12
N VAL A 425 12.81 8.31 -16.55
CA VAL A 425 13.55 8.38 -17.81
C VAL A 425 13.29 7.09 -18.57
N GLY A 426 12.59 7.19 -19.70
CA GLY A 426 12.32 6.09 -20.63
C GLY A 426 13.17 6.23 -21.90
N THR A 427 13.93 5.20 -22.24
CA THR A 427 14.72 5.13 -23.46
C THR A 427 14.11 4.08 -24.39
N ILE A 428 13.73 4.50 -25.60
CA ILE A 428 13.06 3.67 -26.58
C ILE A 428 13.96 3.51 -27.81
N ASN A 429 14.07 2.27 -28.29
CA ASN A 429 14.68 1.98 -29.58
C ASN A 429 13.84 0.93 -30.30
N SER A 430 13.37 1.28 -31.49
CA SER A 430 12.52 0.47 -32.33
C SER A 430 13.07 0.37 -33.75
N THR A 431 13.21 -0.84 -34.24
CA THR A 431 13.62 -1.17 -35.60
C THR A 431 12.59 -2.10 -36.24
N ALA A 432 12.81 -2.54 -37.47
CA ALA A 432 11.91 -3.47 -38.13
C ALA A 432 11.82 -4.87 -37.44
N THR A 433 12.82 -5.23 -36.64
CA THR A 433 12.91 -6.57 -36.02
C THR A 433 13.22 -6.52 -34.52
N GLN A 434 13.44 -5.36 -33.96
CA GLN A 434 13.78 -5.20 -32.55
C GLN A 434 13.01 -4.04 -31.93
N PHE A 435 12.50 -4.27 -30.73
CA PHE A 435 11.98 -3.23 -29.87
C PHE A 435 12.67 -3.33 -28.51
N SER A 436 13.07 -2.20 -27.95
CA SER A 436 13.51 -2.15 -26.56
C SER A 436 13.02 -0.88 -25.88
N GLN A 437 12.64 -1.03 -24.62
CA GLN A 437 12.29 0.05 -23.71
C GLN A 437 13.04 -0.16 -22.39
N ASN A 438 13.76 0.88 -21.98
CA ASN A 438 14.44 0.91 -20.70
C ASN A 438 13.86 2.08 -19.90
N ASP A 439 13.18 1.77 -18.81
CA ASP A 439 12.56 2.75 -17.93
C ASP A 439 13.26 2.73 -16.59
N VAL A 440 13.67 3.91 -16.10
CA VAL A 440 14.21 4.12 -14.76
C VAL A 440 13.39 5.19 -14.09
N GLN A 441 12.70 4.82 -13.02
CA GLN A 441 11.79 5.71 -12.30
C GLN A 441 12.06 5.69 -10.81
N THR A 442 11.88 6.85 -10.18
CA THR A 442 11.89 6.97 -8.73
C THR A 442 10.82 7.96 -8.30
N SER A 443 9.97 7.54 -7.36
CA SER A 443 9.08 8.41 -6.61
C SER A 443 9.58 8.48 -5.17
N THR A 444 9.72 9.68 -4.62
CA THR A 444 10.09 9.88 -3.21
C THR A 444 9.08 10.80 -2.55
N VAL A 445 8.73 10.47 -1.31
CA VAL A 445 7.87 11.30 -0.47
C VAL A 445 8.58 11.56 0.85
N HIS A 446 8.72 12.82 1.20
CA HIS A 446 9.07 13.23 2.55
C HIS A 446 7.83 13.88 3.16
N ALA A 447 7.23 13.20 4.13
CA ALA A 447 6.04 13.64 4.83
C ALA A 447 6.37 13.93 6.30
N LYS A 448 5.94 15.08 6.81
CA LYS A 448 6.17 15.50 8.18
C LYS A 448 4.90 16.08 8.78
N THR A 449 4.37 15.41 9.79
CA THR A 449 3.28 15.94 10.62
C THR A 449 3.84 16.43 11.94
N THR A 450 3.56 17.69 12.27
CA THR A 450 3.86 18.27 13.58
C THR A 450 2.54 18.58 14.29
N THR A 451 2.37 18.03 15.49
CA THR A 451 1.24 18.30 16.36
C THR A 451 1.74 19.06 17.59
N GLN A 452 1.14 20.21 17.87
CA GLN A 452 1.49 21.04 19.03
C GLN A 452 0.30 21.19 19.98
N GLU A 453 0.52 20.82 21.24
CA GLU A 453 -0.41 20.99 22.35
C GLU A 453 0.25 21.80 23.45
N GLY A 454 -0.14 23.07 23.59
CA GLY A 454 0.52 24.00 24.49
C GLY A 454 2.03 24.12 24.25
N PRO A 455 2.91 23.83 25.22
CA PRO A 455 4.36 23.89 25.05
C PRO A 455 4.96 22.59 24.46
N VAL A 456 4.17 21.54 24.33
CA VAL A 456 4.62 20.23 23.87
C VAL A 456 4.33 20.10 22.37
N PHE A 457 5.33 19.63 21.63
CA PHE A 457 5.13 19.27 20.23
C PHE A 457 5.68 17.88 19.97
N THR A 458 4.98 17.16 19.12
CA THR A 458 5.39 15.86 18.56
C THR A 458 5.54 16.00 17.07
N THR A 459 6.48 15.26 16.51
CA THR A 459 6.67 15.23 15.06
C THR A 459 6.79 13.78 14.62
N THR A 460 6.05 13.43 13.60
CA THR A 460 6.24 12.20 12.83
C THR A 460 6.77 12.57 11.45
N GLU A 461 7.92 12.06 11.09
CA GLU A 461 8.57 12.26 9.81
C GLU A 461 8.72 10.91 9.12
N THR A 462 8.17 10.78 7.91
CA THR A 462 8.20 9.55 7.14
C THR A 462 8.77 9.81 5.76
N ASN A 463 9.78 9.03 5.38
CA ASN A 463 10.39 9.06 4.06
C ASN A 463 10.03 7.79 3.32
N PHE A 464 9.44 7.91 2.14
CA PHE A 464 9.20 6.82 1.22
C PHE A 464 10.09 6.95 -0.01
N SER A 465 10.52 5.81 -0.56
CA SER A 465 11.21 5.76 -1.84
C SER A 465 10.77 4.51 -2.61
N TYR A 466 10.35 4.70 -3.86
CA TYR A 466 9.83 3.68 -4.77
C TYR A 466 10.63 3.67 -6.07
N PRO A 467 11.88 3.23 -6.05
CA PRO A 467 12.65 3.08 -7.29
C PRO A 467 12.17 1.82 -8.04
N ILE A 468 12.06 1.97 -9.35
CA ILE A 468 11.83 0.87 -10.27
C ILE A 468 12.67 1.06 -11.54
N SER A 469 13.28 0.00 -12.03
CA SER A 469 13.87 -0.04 -13.35
C SER A 469 13.40 -1.26 -14.11
N ILE A 470 13.10 -1.09 -15.38
CA ILE A 470 12.63 -2.13 -16.29
C ILE A 470 13.46 -2.07 -17.55
N ASN A 471 14.16 -3.14 -17.87
CA ASN A 471 14.80 -3.35 -19.15
C ASN A 471 14.00 -4.42 -19.89
N PHE A 472 13.37 -4.03 -20.98
CA PHE A 472 12.58 -4.88 -21.83
C PHE A 472 13.12 -4.83 -23.26
N ALA A 473 13.34 -5.99 -23.86
CA ALA A 473 13.80 -6.09 -25.24
C ALA A 473 13.17 -7.28 -25.95
N GLU A 474 12.64 -7.02 -27.13
CA GLU A 474 12.08 -8.04 -28.03
C GLU A 474 12.87 -8.09 -29.34
N THR A 475 13.04 -9.28 -29.88
CA THR A 475 13.63 -9.50 -31.20
C THR A 475 12.79 -10.50 -32.00
N THR A 476 12.25 -10.06 -33.14
CA THR A 476 11.56 -10.90 -34.10
C THR A 476 12.59 -11.65 -34.94
N GLN A 477 12.56 -12.97 -34.89
CA GLN A 477 13.45 -13.85 -35.63
C GLN A 477 12.96 -14.05 -37.10
N SER A 478 13.83 -14.51 -37.96
CA SER A 478 13.51 -14.74 -39.40
C SER A 478 12.38 -15.77 -39.66
N ASN A 479 12.11 -16.64 -38.67
CA ASN A 479 11.01 -17.61 -38.72
C ASN A 479 9.70 -17.05 -38.12
N GLY A 480 9.69 -15.78 -37.72
CA GLY A 480 8.55 -15.11 -37.10
C GLY A 480 8.43 -15.30 -35.58
N ASN A 481 9.27 -16.11 -34.94
CA ASN A 481 9.29 -16.23 -33.49
C ASN A 481 9.80 -14.92 -32.84
N ILE A 482 9.40 -14.69 -31.60
CA ILE A 482 9.89 -13.53 -30.80
C ILE A 482 10.70 -14.05 -29.61
N THR A 483 11.90 -13.51 -29.43
CA THR A 483 12.63 -13.64 -28.17
C THR A 483 12.45 -12.35 -27.37
N GLN A 484 12.09 -12.49 -26.12
CA GLN A 484 11.94 -11.41 -25.15
C GLN A 484 12.98 -11.57 -24.06
N ALA A 485 13.66 -10.50 -23.70
CA ALA A 485 14.57 -10.44 -22.55
C ALA A 485 14.08 -9.35 -21.60
N THR A 486 13.83 -9.71 -20.34
CA THR A 486 13.31 -8.79 -19.34
C THR A 486 14.15 -8.84 -18.07
N THR A 487 14.45 -7.67 -17.51
CA THR A 487 15.07 -7.53 -16.18
C THR A 487 14.38 -6.39 -15.46
N ILE A 488 13.99 -6.64 -14.20
CA ILE A 488 13.33 -5.66 -13.36
C ILE A 488 14.10 -5.51 -12.03
N ASP A 489 14.15 -4.29 -11.53
CA ASP A 489 14.52 -3.97 -10.15
C ASP A 489 13.38 -3.13 -9.58
N GLN A 490 12.64 -3.69 -8.62
CA GLN A 490 11.50 -3.03 -7.98
C GLN A 490 11.75 -2.98 -6.47
N LYS A 491 11.60 -1.78 -5.89
CA LYS A 491 11.88 -1.59 -4.48
C LYS A 491 10.84 -0.71 -3.78
N PHE A 492 10.60 -1.04 -2.51
CA PHE A 492 9.88 -0.24 -1.54
C PHE A 492 10.80 0.08 -0.36
N GLN A 493 10.88 1.36 0.01
CA GLN A 493 11.58 1.79 1.22
C GLN A 493 10.69 2.74 2.02
N LYS A 494 10.70 2.57 3.35
CA LYS A 494 10.05 3.46 4.31
C LYS A 494 10.96 3.66 5.51
N ASP A 495 11.25 4.91 5.85
CA ASP A 495 11.92 5.30 7.09
C ASP A 495 10.98 6.22 7.88
N GLU A 496 10.79 5.94 9.17
CA GLU A 496 9.93 6.73 10.04
C GLU A 496 10.68 7.15 11.29
N THR A 497 10.57 8.43 11.66
CA THR A 497 11.13 8.97 12.90
C THR A 497 10.05 9.73 13.65
N GLN A 498 9.92 9.46 14.95
CA GLN A 498 9.04 10.19 15.85
C GLN A 498 9.86 10.96 16.88
N THR A 499 9.48 12.21 17.11
CA THR A 499 10.15 13.05 18.12
C THR A 499 9.13 13.62 19.12
N LEU A 500 9.58 13.83 20.35
CA LEU A 500 8.85 14.54 21.39
C LEU A 500 9.71 15.71 21.86
N GLY A 501 9.22 16.95 21.70
CA GLY A 501 9.98 18.16 22.01
C GLY A 501 11.30 18.27 21.23
N GLY A 502 11.36 17.71 20.02
CA GLY A 502 12.56 17.64 19.19
C GLY A 502 13.55 16.53 19.54
N ILE A 503 13.25 15.69 20.53
CA ILE A 503 14.08 14.54 20.92
C ILE A 503 13.52 13.29 20.20
N PRO A 504 14.32 12.52 19.44
CA PRO A 504 13.87 11.28 18.86
C PRO A 504 13.44 10.28 19.94
N VAL A 505 12.24 9.72 19.80
CA VAL A 505 11.68 8.72 20.71
C VAL A 505 11.46 7.37 20.04
N PHE A 506 11.34 7.37 18.72
CA PHE A 506 11.21 6.15 17.92
C PHE A 506 11.78 6.37 16.52
N HIS A 507 12.34 5.31 15.95
CA HIS A 507 12.76 5.23 14.56
C HIS A 507 12.56 3.81 14.06
N SER A 508 12.10 3.67 12.80
CA SER A 508 12.02 2.39 12.11
C SER A 508 12.39 2.53 10.64
N SER A 509 12.87 1.44 10.05
CA SER A 509 13.13 1.35 8.62
C SER A 509 12.66 0.02 8.06
N VAL A 510 12.12 0.09 6.83
CA VAL A 510 11.72 -1.06 6.02
C VAL A 510 12.32 -0.92 4.63
N SER A 511 12.88 -2.01 4.11
CA SER A 511 13.29 -2.12 2.71
C SER A 511 12.86 -3.48 2.17
N ASN A 512 12.17 -3.49 1.03
CA ASN A 512 11.77 -4.68 0.29
C ASN A 512 12.15 -4.49 -1.18
N GLU A 513 12.93 -5.39 -1.74
CA GLU A 513 13.49 -5.27 -3.08
C GLU A 513 13.41 -6.63 -3.78
N VAL A 514 12.90 -6.63 -5.03
CA VAL A 514 12.78 -7.81 -5.88
C VAL A 514 13.47 -7.55 -7.21
N ASN A 515 14.34 -8.49 -7.60
CA ASN A 515 15.14 -8.41 -8.83
C ASN A 515 14.96 -9.66 -9.68
N PRO A 516 13.92 -9.76 -10.54
CA PRO A 516 13.74 -10.85 -11.47
C PRO A 516 14.39 -10.56 -12.83
N THR A 517 14.75 -11.65 -13.52
CA THR A 517 15.15 -11.64 -14.93
C THR A 517 14.63 -12.89 -15.62
N ASP A 518 14.27 -12.79 -16.89
CA ASP A 518 13.86 -13.90 -17.72
C ASP A 518 14.19 -13.68 -19.21
N ASN A 519 14.32 -14.79 -19.96
CA ASN A 519 14.38 -14.79 -21.41
C ASN A 519 13.32 -15.76 -21.95
N ALA A 520 12.25 -15.23 -22.51
CA ALA A 520 11.12 -15.96 -23.06
C ALA A 520 11.26 -16.12 -24.58
N LEU A 521 10.86 -17.29 -25.08
CA LEU A 521 10.67 -17.55 -26.52
C LEU A 521 9.18 -17.67 -26.81
N PHE A 522 8.63 -16.77 -27.61
CA PHE A 522 7.28 -16.88 -28.14
C PHE A 522 7.34 -17.48 -29.54
N VAL A 523 6.70 -18.64 -29.73
CA VAL A 523 6.64 -19.37 -30.99
C VAL A 523 5.41 -18.95 -31.75
N LEU A 524 5.58 -18.48 -32.98
CA LEU A 524 4.47 -18.16 -33.87
C LEU A 524 3.80 -19.48 -34.37
N THR A 525 2.52 -19.63 -34.07
CA THR A 525 1.69 -20.74 -34.50
C THR A 525 0.53 -20.23 -35.37
N PRO A 526 -0.21 -21.11 -36.09
CA PRO A 526 -1.42 -20.70 -36.80
C PRO A 526 -2.49 -20.06 -35.92
N ASN A 527 -2.45 -20.28 -34.60
CA ASN A 527 -3.39 -19.75 -33.63
C ASN A 527 -2.83 -18.52 -32.85
N GLY A 528 -1.74 -17.92 -33.33
CA GLY A 528 -1.03 -16.82 -32.68
C GLY A 528 0.24 -17.26 -31.95
N PHE A 529 0.79 -16.35 -31.15
CA PHE A 529 1.99 -16.64 -30.37
C PHE A 529 1.66 -17.54 -29.17
N GLN A 530 2.54 -18.50 -28.94
CA GLN A 530 2.49 -19.35 -27.74
C GLN A 530 3.83 -19.28 -27.03
N LEU A 531 3.83 -19.22 -25.70
CA LEU A 531 5.03 -19.32 -24.91
C LEU A 531 5.69 -20.69 -25.18
N GLY A 532 6.91 -20.65 -25.70
CA GLY A 532 7.74 -21.81 -25.95
C GLY A 532 8.58 -22.15 -24.72
N GLN A 533 9.86 -21.82 -24.76
CA GLN A 533 10.78 -22.11 -23.67
C GLN A 533 11.25 -20.81 -23.02
N ASN A 534 11.15 -20.72 -21.69
CA ASN A 534 11.85 -19.72 -20.91
C ASN A 534 13.25 -20.23 -20.61
N SER A 535 14.22 -19.32 -20.55
CA SER A 535 15.59 -19.66 -20.23
C SER A 535 16.23 -18.54 -19.41
N GLY A 536 17.05 -18.93 -18.43
CA GLY A 536 17.78 -17.98 -17.60
C GLY A 536 16.89 -17.23 -16.59
N GLN A 537 15.68 -17.73 -16.31
CA GLN A 537 14.86 -17.16 -15.25
C GLN A 537 15.60 -17.21 -13.92
N SER A 538 15.72 -16.10 -13.25
CA SER A 538 16.17 -15.99 -11.88
C SER A 538 15.52 -14.81 -11.19
N SER A 539 15.30 -14.92 -9.88
CA SER A 539 14.80 -13.82 -9.07
C SER A 539 15.39 -13.83 -7.67
N THR A 540 15.50 -12.67 -7.07
CA THR A 540 15.85 -12.51 -5.66
C THR A 540 14.91 -11.55 -4.99
N GLN A 541 14.56 -11.82 -3.72
CA GLN A 541 13.91 -10.85 -2.86
C GLN A 541 14.76 -10.62 -1.61
N ASN A 542 14.90 -9.38 -1.20
CA ASN A 542 15.60 -8.99 0.02
C ASN A 542 14.70 -8.08 0.86
N PHE A 543 14.22 -8.58 1.99
CA PHE A 543 13.44 -7.83 2.96
C PHE A 543 14.25 -7.55 4.22
N VAL A 544 14.24 -6.29 4.67
CA VAL A 544 14.90 -5.86 5.93
C VAL A 544 13.95 -4.92 6.67
N PHE A 545 13.72 -5.21 7.95
CA PHE A 545 13.06 -4.34 8.91
C PHE A 545 13.93 -4.18 10.14
N GLN A 546 13.98 -2.97 10.70
CA GLN A 546 14.60 -2.69 11.99
C GLN A 546 13.96 -1.48 12.66
N ASP A 547 14.00 -1.44 13.99
CA ASP A 547 13.54 -0.29 14.78
C ASP A 547 14.47 0.05 15.95
N SER A 548 14.24 1.21 16.55
CA SER A 548 15.01 1.71 17.70
C SER A 548 14.70 0.98 19.01
N LEU A 549 13.68 0.09 19.05
CA LEU A 549 13.35 -0.75 20.19
C LEU A 549 14.16 -2.05 20.18
N GLY A 550 14.96 -2.26 19.14
CA GLY A 550 15.81 -3.44 18.99
C GLY A 550 15.17 -4.60 18.23
N HIS A 551 14.00 -4.38 17.62
CA HIS A 551 13.41 -5.38 16.75
C HIS A 551 14.11 -5.35 15.39
N CYS A 552 14.39 -6.53 14.87
CA CYS A 552 15.00 -6.70 13.56
C CYS A 552 14.49 -7.97 12.89
N TYR A 553 14.26 -7.88 11.59
CA TYR A 553 13.96 -9.01 10.73
C TYR A 553 14.65 -8.80 9.38
N SER A 554 15.32 -9.81 8.87
CA SER A 554 15.84 -9.79 7.51
C SER A 554 15.77 -11.17 6.88
N ARG A 555 15.26 -11.25 5.67
CA ARG A 555 15.18 -12.48 4.89
C ARG A 555 15.56 -12.21 3.45
N LYS A 556 16.40 -13.07 2.89
CA LYS A 556 16.73 -13.09 1.47
C LYS A 556 16.29 -14.41 0.86
N LEU A 557 15.54 -14.30 -0.23
CA LEU A 557 15.17 -15.42 -1.10
C LEU A 557 15.98 -15.35 -2.39
N ALA A 558 16.28 -16.50 -3.00
CA ALA A 558 16.79 -16.56 -4.36
C ALA A 558 16.22 -17.80 -5.07
N ALA A 559 15.79 -17.58 -6.31
CA ALA A 559 15.18 -18.58 -7.18
C ALA A 559 15.88 -18.60 -8.54
N SER A 560 15.79 -19.72 -9.22
CA SER A 560 16.17 -19.86 -10.63
C SER A 560 15.36 -20.97 -11.30
N ASN A 561 15.05 -20.79 -12.57
CA ASN A 561 14.21 -21.71 -13.34
C ASN A 561 12.87 -22.01 -12.62
N ASN A 562 12.25 -20.96 -12.10
CA ASN A 562 10.97 -21.00 -11.37
C ASN A 562 10.98 -21.88 -10.10
N VAL A 563 12.15 -22.13 -9.49
CA VAL A 563 12.30 -22.91 -8.26
C VAL A 563 13.05 -22.11 -7.22
N LEU A 564 12.51 -22.06 -6.00
CA LEU A 564 13.18 -21.44 -4.85
C LEU A 564 14.40 -22.26 -4.44
N ASN A 565 15.60 -21.68 -4.53
CA ASN A 565 16.85 -22.35 -4.26
C ASN A 565 17.39 -22.11 -2.84
N THR A 566 17.27 -20.86 -2.35
CA THR A 566 17.83 -20.47 -1.05
C THR A 566 16.90 -19.57 -0.27
N VAL A 567 16.92 -19.77 1.05
CA VAL A 567 16.33 -18.88 2.07
C VAL A 567 17.42 -18.55 3.07
N THR A 568 17.68 -17.26 3.31
CA THR A 568 18.68 -16.80 4.27
C THR A 568 18.05 -15.83 5.24
N ASP A 569 18.01 -16.20 6.52
CA ASP A 569 17.38 -15.42 7.60
C ASP A 569 18.44 -14.71 8.45
N GLY A 570 18.10 -13.50 8.93
CA GLY A 570 18.83 -12.76 9.97
C GLY A 570 20.14 -12.11 9.55
N ALA A 571 20.61 -12.26 8.31
CA ALA A 571 21.95 -11.81 7.90
C ALA A 571 22.20 -10.30 8.04
N ALA A 572 21.16 -9.45 7.88
CA ALA A 572 21.29 -8.01 8.10
C ALA A 572 21.17 -7.62 9.58
N CYS A 573 20.50 -8.45 10.39
CA CYS A 573 20.30 -8.19 11.83
C CYS A 573 21.54 -8.50 12.67
N GLU A 574 22.42 -9.38 12.22
CA GLU A 574 23.65 -9.73 12.95
C GLU A 574 24.67 -8.60 13.02
N LYS A 575 24.62 -7.66 12.07
CA LYS A 575 25.54 -6.51 11.98
C LYS A 575 25.23 -5.39 12.99
N HIS A 576 24.08 -5.42 13.65
CA HIS A 576 23.61 -4.37 14.57
C HIS A 576 23.56 -4.82 16.05
N ARG A 577 24.18 -5.94 16.40
CA ARG A 577 24.36 -6.35 17.80
C ARG A 577 25.57 -5.63 18.42
N PHE A 578 25.38 -4.35 18.76
CA PHE A 578 26.34 -3.59 19.58
C PHE A 578 25.65 -2.90 20.76
#